data_306e3228f3cba43c53377cb50598c6b1
#
_entry.id   306e3228f3cba43c53377cb50598c6b1
#
_cell.length_a   1.000
_cell.length_b   1.000
_cell.length_c   1.000
_cell.angle_alpha   90.00
_cell.angle_beta   90.00
_cell.angle_gamma   90.00
#
_symmetry.space_group_name_H-M   'P 1'
#
loop_
_entity.id
_entity.type
_entity.pdbx_description
1 polymer ?
#
loop_
_entity_poly.entity_id
_entity_poly.type
_entity_poly.pdbx_seq_one_letter_code
_entity_poly.pdbx_strand_id
1 'polypeptide(L)'
;IEIQMTPLPKAVYLLFLNHPRGILFKNLPNYRQELETIYYAITHRLDDEKIKESILRVTNPTDNSINEKCSRIREAFLSHFTEDLAKNYYITGYKFSPKRITLPRELITFEL
;
A
#
# COMPACT_ATOMS: atom_id res chain seq x y z
N ILE A 1 19.38 -0.72 -0.77
CA ILE A 1 18.63 -1.39 -1.86
C ILE A 1 17.38 -0.60 -2.17
N GLU A 2 17.19 -0.28 -3.43
CA GLU A 2 16.01 0.42 -3.89
C GLU A 2 14.93 -0.58 -4.28
N ILE A 3 13.74 -0.44 -3.69
CA ILE A 3 12.60 -1.30 -3.98
C ILE A 3 11.74 -0.61 -5.04
N GLN A 4 11.59 -1.26 -6.20
CA GLN A 4 10.81 -0.72 -7.31
C GLN A 4 9.35 -1.12 -7.21
N MET A 5 8.46 -0.13 -7.25
CA MET A 5 7.01 -0.34 -7.29
C MET A 5 6.38 0.65 -8.25
N THR A 6 5.33 0.22 -8.94
CA THR A 6 4.52 1.14 -9.74
C THR A 6 3.73 2.08 -8.81
N PRO A 7 3.22 3.22 -9.31
CA PRO A 7 2.67 4.27 -8.44
C PRO A 7 1.56 3.84 -7.49
N LEU A 8 0.58 3.06 -7.93
CA LEU A 8 -0.53 2.73 -7.03
C LEU A 8 -0.15 1.79 -5.89
N PRO A 9 0.57 0.68 -6.13
CA PRO A 9 1.10 -0.11 -5.00
C PRO A 9 1.98 0.71 -4.07
N LYS A 10 2.80 1.62 -4.62
CA LYS A 10 3.63 2.51 -3.82
C LYS A 10 2.79 3.43 -2.94
N ALA A 11 1.72 4.01 -3.50
CA ALA A 11 0.81 4.86 -2.73
C ALA A 11 0.14 4.09 -1.59
N VAL A 12 -0.31 2.86 -1.87
CA VAL A 12 -0.89 1.98 -0.84
C VAL A 12 0.13 1.69 0.25
N TYR A 13 1.37 1.39 -0.12
CA TYR A 13 2.43 1.15 0.86
C TYR A 13 2.66 2.35 1.75
N LEU A 14 2.73 3.56 1.18
CA LEU A 14 2.91 4.80 1.94
C LEU A 14 1.74 5.07 2.87
N LEU A 15 0.52 4.75 2.44
CA LEU A 15 -0.66 4.86 3.30
C LEU A 15 -0.49 4.01 4.56
N PHE A 16 -0.09 2.76 4.40
CA PHE A 16 0.10 1.85 5.55
C PHE A 16 1.30 2.27 6.41
N LEU A 17 2.33 2.87 5.83
CA LEU A 17 3.43 3.44 6.62
C LEU A 17 2.96 4.56 7.54
N ASN A 18 1.96 5.33 7.11
CA ASN A 18 1.38 6.41 7.91
C ASN A 18 0.48 5.89 9.03
N HIS A 19 0.14 4.61 9.01
CA HIS A 19 -0.77 3.99 9.98
C HIS A 19 -0.14 2.72 10.56
N PRO A 20 0.89 2.88 11.42
CA PRO A 20 1.66 1.73 11.93
C PRO A 20 0.84 0.74 12.77
N ARG A 21 -0.31 1.17 13.29
CA ARG A 21 -1.23 0.26 14.00
C ARG A 21 -2.05 -0.58 13.04
N GLY A 22 -1.98 -0.28 11.74
CA GLY A 22 -2.68 -1.01 10.71
C GLY A 22 -4.03 -0.42 10.34
N ILE A 23 -4.57 -0.95 9.24
CA ILE A 23 -5.87 -0.55 8.71
C ILE A 23 -6.69 -1.80 8.48
N LEU A 24 -7.92 -1.81 9.01
CA LEU A 24 -8.89 -2.84 8.65
C LEU A 24 -9.35 -2.59 7.21
N PHE A 25 -9.36 -3.62 6.38
CA PHE A 25 -9.76 -3.45 4.98
C PHE A 25 -11.20 -2.92 4.85
N LYS A 26 -12.10 -3.30 5.75
CA LYS A 26 -13.47 -2.77 5.74
C LYS A 26 -13.52 -1.26 5.95
N ASN A 27 -12.48 -0.66 6.53
CA ASN A 27 -12.40 0.77 6.81
C ASN A 27 -11.64 1.55 5.73
N LEU A 28 -11.15 0.89 4.68
CA LEU A 28 -10.42 1.55 3.59
C LEU A 28 -11.16 2.75 2.99
N PRO A 29 -12.50 2.74 2.86
CA PRO A 29 -13.20 3.94 2.37
C PRO A 29 -12.93 5.22 3.17
N ASN A 30 -12.62 5.09 4.45
CA ASN A 30 -12.30 6.24 5.32
C ASN A 30 -10.95 6.87 5.00
N TYR A 31 -10.11 6.17 4.23
CA TYR A 31 -8.76 6.60 3.88
C TYR A 31 -8.62 7.05 2.42
N ARG A 32 -9.75 7.14 1.70
CA ARG A 32 -9.74 7.52 0.27
C ARG A 32 -9.05 8.83 0.02
N GLN A 33 -9.38 9.85 0.78
CA GLN A 33 -8.81 11.18 0.57
C GLN A 33 -7.32 11.20 0.83
N GLU A 34 -6.89 10.54 1.89
CA GLU A 34 -5.46 10.43 2.21
C GLU A 34 -4.71 9.69 1.10
N LEU A 35 -5.24 8.56 0.65
CA LEU A 35 -4.63 7.77 -0.42
C LEU A 35 -4.58 8.56 -1.73
N GLU A 36 -5.66 9.27 -2.06
CA GLU A 36 -5.72 10.11 -3.25
C GLU A 36 -4.62 11.17 -3.23
N THR A 37 -4.45 11.84 -2.09
CA THR A 37 -3.40 12.84 -1.91
C THR A 37 -2.01 12.24 -2.14
N ILE A 38 -1.75 11.08 -1.57
CA ILE A 38 -0.48 10.38 -1.77
C ILE A 38 -0.28 10.00 -3.24
N TYR A 39 -1.31 9.45 -3.86
CA TYR A 39 -1.22 9.00 -5.25
C TYR A 39 -0.96 10.15 -6.21
N TYR A 40 -1.63 11.28 -6.04
CA TYR A 40 -1.37 12.47 -6.85
C TYR A 40 0.06 12.98 -6.70
N ALA A 41 0.65 12.82 -5.51
CA ALA A 41 2.02 13.28 -5.27
C ALA A 41 3.08 12.45 -6.00
N ILE A 42 2.77 11.18 -6.30
CA ILE A 42 3.77 10.27 -6.86
C ILE A 42 3.49 9.80 -8.29
N THR A 43 2.27 9.96 -8.77
CA THR A 43 1.94 9.57 -10.14
C THR A 43 2.22 10.71 -11.10
N HIS A 44 2.63 10.35 -12.33
CA HIS A 44 2.79 11.31 -13.43
C HIS A 44 1.59 11.29 -14.37
N ARG A 45 0.54 10.56 -14.03
CA ARG A 45 -0.68 10.53 -14.84
C ARG A 45 -1.46 11.83 -14.68
N LEU A 46 -2.06 12.28 -15.79
CA LEU A 46 -2.86 13.50 -15.85
C LEU A 46 -4.36 13.21 -15.96
N ASP A 47 -4.76 11.93 -16.01
CA ASP A 47 -6.16 11.54 -16.17
C ASP A 47 -6.82 11.38 -14.80
N ASP A 48 -7.46 12.45 -14.33
CA ASP A 48 -8.15 12.50 -13.04
C ASP A 48 -9.21 11.41 -12.89
N GLU A 49 -9.95 11.12 -13.95
CA GLU A 49 -11.02 10.11 -13.87
C GLU A 49 -10.47 8.73 -13.60
N LYS A 50 -9.37 8.37 -14.26
CA LYS A 50 -8.72 7.07 -14.05
C LYS A 50 -8.08 6.99 -12.66
N ILE A 51 -7.51 8.09 -12.19
CA ILE A 51 -6.94 8.14 -10.84
C ILE A 51 -8.06 7.92 -9.80
N LYS A 52 -9.16 8.63 -9.93
CA LYS A 52 -10.29 8.49 -9.00
C LYS A 52 -10.90 7.10 -9.05
N GLU A 53 -11.05 6.54 -10.24
CA GLU A 53 -11.55 5.17 -10.41
C GLU A 53 -10.64 4.16 -9.71
N SER A 54 -9.33 4.28 -9.91
CA SER A 54 -8.35 3.39 -9.26
C SER A 54 -8.43 3.49 -7.73
N ILE A 55 -8.56 4.71 -7.20
CA ILE A 55 -8.68 4.93 -5.77
C ILE A 55 -9.99 4.32 -5.22
N LEU A 56 -11.10 4.50 -5.93
CA LEU A 56 -12.38 3.89 -5.53
C LEU A 56 -12.28 2.37 -5.48
N ARG A 57 -11.65 1.77 -6.48
CA ARG A 57 -11.51 0.32 -6.54
C ARG A 57 -10.62 -0.23 -5.42
N VAL A 58 -9.46 0.37 -5.21
CA VAL A 58 -8.51 -0.13 -4.22
C VAL A 58 -8.99 0.09 -2.78
N THR A 59 -9.87 1.06 -2.57
CA THR A 59 -10.46 1.32 -1.25
C THR A 59 -11.82 0.68 -1.06
N ASN A 60 -12.31 -0.06 -2.04
CA ASN A 60 -13.54 -0.84 -1.92
C ASN A 60 -13.22 -2.22 -1.36
N PRO A 61 -13.64 -2.53 -0.11
CA PRO A 61 -13.26 -3.82 0.51
C PRO A 61 -13.83 -5.05 -0.18
N THR A 62 -14.84 -4.88 -1.05
CA THR A 62 -15.39 -6.00 -1.82
C THR A 62 -14.71 -6.22 -3.17
N ASP A 63 -13.85 -5.28 -3.58
CA ASP A 63 -13.06 -5.40 -4.81
C ASP A 63 -11.73 -6.07 -4.50
N ASN A 64 -11.24 -6.89 -5.42
CA ASN A 64 -9.96 -7.57 -5.24
C ASN A 64 -8.74 -6.67 -5.40
N SER A 65 -8.92 -5.41 -5.77
CA SER A 65 -7.83 -4.48 -6.07
C SER A 65 -6.84 -4.33 -4.92
N ILE A 66 -7.33 -4.21 -3.67
CA ILE A 66 -6.41 -4.08 -2.53
C ILE A 66 -5.53 -5.32 -2.36
N ASN A 67 -6.08 -6.52 -2.55
CA ASN A 67 -5.31 -7.75 -2.47
C ASN A 67 -4.27 -7.83 -3.57
N GLU A 68 -4.60 -7.40 -4.79
CA GLU A 68 -3.64 -7.32 -5.89
C GLU A 68 -2.47 -6.38 -5.57
N LYS A 69 -2.77 -5.21 -4.99
CA LYS A 69 -1.72 -4.24 -4.65
C LYS A 69 -0.83 -4.75 -3.52
N CYS A 70 -1.41 -5.41 -2.53
CA CYS A 70 -0.63 -6.06 -1.47
C CYS A 70 0.26 -7.17 -2.02
N SER A 71 -0.22 -7.95 -3.00
CA SER A 71 0.59 -8.97 -3.66
C SER A 71 1.76 -8.36 -4.43
N ARG A 72 1.54 -7.25 -5.13
CA ARG A 72 2.62 -6.57 -5.85
C ARG A 72 3.65 -5.98 -4.90
N ILE A 73 3.22 -5.45 -3.78
CA ILE A 73 4.13 -4.95 -2.73
C ILE A 73 4.98 -6.11 -2.21
N ARG A 74 4.35 -7.24 -1.89
CA ARG A 74 5.07 -8.43 -1.44
C ARG A 74 6.09 -8.91 -2.46
N GLU A 75 5.70 -9.01 -3.72
CA GLU A 75 6.60 -9.41 -4.81
C GLU A 75 7.80 -8.46 -4.93
N ALA A 76 7.57 -7.16 -4.77
CA ALA A 76 8.65 -6.16 -4.84
C ALA A 76 9.72 -6.42 -3.78
N PHE A 77 9.32 -6.74 -2.56
CA PHE A 77 10.27 -7.06 -1.49
C PHE A 77 10.92 -8.44 -1.69
N LEU A 78 10.15 -9.42 -2.15
CA LEU A 78 10.67 -10.77 -2.40
C LEU A 78 11.68 -10.83 -3.54
N SER A 79 11.69 -9.83 -4.44
CA SER A 79 12.69 -9.75 -5.50
C SER A 79 14.08 -9.39 -4.96
N HIS A 80 14.17 -8.89 -3.74
CA HIS A 80 15.44 -8.47 -3.12
C HIS A 80 15.77 -9.21 -1.83
N PHE A 81 14.79 -9.78 -1.16
CA PHE A 81 14.95 -10.39 0.16
C PHE A 81 14.36 -11.79 0.19
N THR A 82 14.86 -12.62 1.10
CA THR A 82 14.22 -13.91 1.41
C THR A 82 12.87 -13.64 2.10
N GLU A 83 12.00 -14.66 2.11
CA GLU A 83 10.69 -14.56 2.76
C GLU A 83 10.82 -14.13 4.24
N ASP A 84 11.79 -14.67 4.96
CA ASP A 84 11.99 -14.36 6.38
C ASP A 84 12.29 -12.88 6.62
N LEU A 85 13.00 -12.22 5.70
CA LEU A 85 13.26 -10.79 5.79
C LEU A 85 12.10 -9.97 5.23
N ALA A 86 11.59 -10.37 4.05
CA ALA A 86 10.56 -9.61 3.35
C ALA A 86 9.29 -9.43 4.16
N LYS A 87 8.90 -10.43 4.95
CA LYS A 87 7.66 -10.38 5.75
C LYS A 87 7.62 -9.22 6.75
N ASN A 88 8.77 -8.67 7.12
CA ASN A 88 8.83 -7.51 8.01
C ASN A 88 8.50 -6.21 7.30
N TYR A 89 8.58 -6.19 5.97
CA TYR A 89 8.43 -4.98 5.16
C TYR A 89 7.09 -4.89 4.47
N TYR A 90 6.49 -6.00 4.05
CA TYR A 90 5.24 -5.94 3.33
C TYR A 90 4.02 -5.87 4.26
N ILE A 91 2.87 -5.55 3.69
CA ILE A 91 1.61 -5.41 4.42
C ILE A 91 1.07 -6.80 4.75
N THR A 92 0.83 -7.09 6.01
CA THR A 92 0.38 -8.41 6.46
C THR A 92 -0.53 -8.31 7.68
N GLY A 93 -1.27 -9.38 7.94
CA GLY A 93 -2.14 -9.51 9.10
C GLY A 93 -3.12 -10.65 8.91
N TYR A 94 -3.74 -11.06 10.00
CA TYR A 94 -4.76 -12.11 9.97
C TYR A 94 -6.05 -11.59 9.34
N LYS A 95 -6.86 -12.51 8.81
CA LYS A 95 -8.17 -12.18 8.25
C LYS A 95 -9.02 -11.46 9.32
N PHE A 96 -9.70 -10.38 8.90
CA PHE A 96 -10.52 -9.52 9.75
C PHE A 96 -9.77 -8.74 10.83
N SER A 97 -8.45 -8.81 10.86
CA SER A 97 -7.61 -7.97 11.71
C SER A 97 -7.01 -6.82 10.90
N PRO A 98 -6.56 -5.74 11.56
CA PRO A 98 -5.86 -4.69 10.84
C PRO A 98 -4.63 -5.24 10.14
N LYS A 99 -4.47 -4.89 8.87
CA LYS A 99 -3.25 -5.19 8.13
C LYS A 99 -2.24 -4.10 8.39
N ARG A 100 -0.97 -4.47 8.55
CA ARG A 100 0.08 -3.49 8.88
C ARG A 100 1.44 -3.95 8.41
N ILE A 101 2.36 -3.00 8.38
CA ILE A 101 3.77 -3.25 8.18
C ILE A 101 4.38 -3.46 9.56
N THR A 102 5.02 -4.60 9.80
CA THR A 102 5.51 -4.96 11.14
C THR A 102 6.83 -4.29 11.51
N LEU A 103 7.64 -3.90 10.53
CA LEU A 103 8.89 -3.19 10.80
C LEU A 103 8.56 -1.79 11.35
N PRO A 104 9.23 -1.33 12.43
CA PRO A 104 9.00 0.02 12.95
C PRO A 104 9.21 1.09 11.88
N ARG A 105 8.30 2.09 11.83
CA ARG A 105 8.28 3.14 10.81
C ARG A 105 9.62 3.87 10.70
N GLU A 106 10.28 4.12 11.83
CA GLU A 106 11.55 4.83 11.88
C GLU A 106 12.71 4.09 11.24
N LEU A 107 12.55 2.79 10.98
CA LEU A 107 13.57 1.99 10.30
C LEU A 107 13.34 1.93 8.78
N ILE A 108 12.28 2.59 8.28
CA ILE A 108 11.95 2.60 6.86
C ILE A 108 12.16 4.00 6.30
N THR A 109 13.04 4.12 5.30
CA THR A 109 13.22 5.36 4.55
C THR A 109 12.56 5.18 3.19
N PHE A 110 11.69 6.13 2.81
CA PHE A 110 10.97 6.06 1.56
C PHE A 110 11.07 7.39 0.83
N GLU A 111 11.55 7.36 -0.42
CA GLU A 111 11.67 8.54 -1.27
C GLU A 111 10.52 8.55 -2.30
N LEU A 112 9.87 9.68 -2.42
CA LEU A 112 8.77 9.87 -3.37
C LEU A 112 9.27 10.24 -4.79
#